data_9507b1841225645277242eece77a1ebb
#
_entry.id   9507b1841225645277242eece77a1ebb
#
_cell.length_a   1.000
_cell.length_b   1.000
_cell.length_c   1.000
_cell.angle_alpha   90.00
_cell.angle_beta   90.00
_cell.angle_gamma   90.00
#
_symmetry.space_group_name_H-M   'P 1'
#
loop_
_entity.id
_entity.type
_entity.pdbx_description
1 polymer ?
#
loop_
_entity_poly.entity_id
_entity_poly.type
_entity_poly.pdbx_seq_one_letter_code
_entity_poly.pdbx_strand_id
1 'polypeptide(L)'
;MTTLYDEVILDHIKNARNYRVPESVNRKISGSNALCGDELVLYLSIDAGRIEDIGFQCSSCGLSMASSSVMTENVKGRSTREAALMIQEFTGNLVGAIQSGPAIPGTAQQALLDAARRFPARARCVALPWTTLMTALAGAGNQATI
;
A
#
# COMPACT_ATOMS: atom_id res chain seq x y z
N MET A 1 -15.14 17.14 16.73
CA MET A 1 -15.41 17.00 15.30
C MET A 1 -15.04 15.61 14.83
N THR A 2 -15.92 14.98 14.10
CA THR A 2 -15.66 13.65 13.59
C THR A 2 -15.01 13.75 12.23
N THR A 3 -13.89 13.09 12.04
CA THR A 3 -13.25 12.99 10.74
C THR A 3 -13.55 11.62 10.15
N LEU A 4 -13.63 11.53 8.82
CA LEU A 4 -13.81 10.25 8.15
C LEU A 4 -12.62 9.32 8.40
N TYR A 5 -11.44 9.88 8.48
CA TYR A 5 -10.21 9.14 8.66
C TYR A 5 -9.43 9.63 9.87
N ASP A 6 -8.65 8.73 10.43
CA ASP A 6 -7.69 9.02 11.47
C ASP A 6 -6.69 10.08 11.02
N GLU A 7 -6.13 10.85 11.97
CA GLU A 7 -5.13 11.87 11.67
C GLU A 7 -3.89 11.29 11.01
N VAL A 8 -3.51 10.07 11.34
CA VAL A 8 -2.38 9.39 10.73
C VAL A 8 -2.63 9.20 9.24
N ILE A 9 -3.84 8.77 8.87
CA ILE A 9 -4.22 8.60 7.47
C ILE A 9 -4.22 9.95 6.76
N LEU A 10 -4.78 10.98 7.37
CA LEU A 10 -4.80 12.32 6.79
C LEU A 10 -3.38 12.84 6.56
N ASP A 11 -2.46 12.59 7.47
CA ASP A 11 -1.06 12.97 7.31
C ASP A 11 -0.44 12.26 6.11
N HIS A 12 -0.68 10.96 5.95
CA HIS A 12 -0.18 10.22 4.80
C HIS A 12 -0.82 10.66 3.48
N ILE A 13 -2.02 11.21 3.51
CA ILE A 13 -2.63 11.77 2.30
C ILE A 13 -1.96 13.10 1.94
N LYS A 14 -1.75 13.97 2.92
CA LYS A 14 -1.19 15.31 2.70
C LYS A 14 0.31 15.28 2.46
N ASN A 15 1.01 14.41 3.16
CA ASN A 15 2.46 14.33 3.18
C ASN A 15 2.90 12.92 2.81
N ALA A 16 2.42 12.41 1.68
CA ALA A 16 2.71 11.06 1.25
C ALA A 16 4.21 10.83 1.14
N ARG A 17 4.69 9.76 1.77
CA ARG A 17 6.09 9.36 1.72
C ARG A 17 6.34 8.62 0.42
N ASN A 18 7.48 8.93 -0.21
CA ASN A 18 7.90 8.25 -1.42
C ASN A 18 6.98 8.48 -2.63
N TYR A 19 6.21 9.56 -2.64
CA TYR A 19 5.41 9.95 -3.81
C TYR A 19 6.34 10.62 -4.82
N ARG A 20 7.07 9.79 -5.55
CA ARG A 20 8.09 10.23 -6.50
C ARG A 20 8.56 9.08 -7.37
N VAL A 21 9.32 9.40 -8.40
CA VAL A 21 10.04 8.41 -9.21
C VAL A 21 11.48 8.41 -8.72
N PRO A 22 12.01 7.29 -8.20
CA PRO A 22 13.41 7.19 -7.77
C PRO A 22 14.36 7.44 -8.94
N GLU A 23 15.59 7.86 -8.62
CA GLU A 23 16.62 8.10 -9.65
C GLU A 23 16.96 6.84 -10.43
N SER A 24 17.03 5.70 -9.74
CA SER A 24 17.37 4.43 -10.36
C SER A 24 16.19 3.48 -10.22
N VAL A 25 15.59 3.10 -11.34
CA VAL A 25 14.44 2.20 -11.36
C VAL A 25 14.78 1.02 -12.24
N ASN A 26 14.71 -0.19 -11.66
CA ASN A 26 14.92 -1.41 -12.45
C ASN A 26 13.67 -2.29 -12.47
N ARG A 27 12.60 -1.88 -11.81
CA ARG A 27 11.32 -2.56 -11.89
C ARG A 27 10.19 -1.56 -11.73
N LYS A 28 9.23 -1.64 -12.64
CA LYS A 28 8.05 -0.77 -12.65
C LYS A 28 6.82 -1.65 -12.81
N ILE A 29 5.78 -1.38 -12.04
CA ILE A 29 4.54 -2.14 -12.14
C ILE A 29 3.35 -1.21 -11.93
N SER A 30 2.29 -1.44 -12.70
CA SER A 30 1.03 -0.73 -12.56
C SER A 30 0.01 -1.62 -11.89
N GLY A 31 -0.82 -1.04 -11.06
CA GLY A 31 -1.95 -1.70 -10.45
C GLY A 31 -3.20 -0.87 -10.63
N SER A 32 -4.35 -1.51 -10.68
CA SER A 32 -5.61 -0.81 -10.81
C SER A 32 -6.71 -1.51 -10.04
N ASN A 33 -7.71 -0.71 -9.63
CA ASN A 33 -8.93 -1.20 -9.02
C ASN A 33 -10.10 -0.70 -9.89
N ALA A 34 -10.62 -1.59 -10.71
CA ALA A 34 -11.65 -1.24 -11.69
C ALA A 34 -12.94 -0.73 -11.06
N LEU A 35 -13.26 -1.17 -9.84
CA LEU A 35 -14.49 -0.77 -9.16
C LEU A 35 -14.45 0.69 -8.69
N CYS A 36 -13.28 1.19 -8.31
CA CYS A 36 -13.11 2.54 -7.79
C CYS A 36 -12.40 3.48 -8.75
N GLY A 37 -11.91 2.97 -9.88
CA GLY A 37 -11.13 3.77 -10.83
C GLY A 37 -9.74 4.14 -10.32
N ASP A 38 -9.26 3.48 -9.28
CA ASP A 38 -7.91 3.74 -8.76
C ASP A 38 -6.85 3.20 -9.69
N GLU A 39 -5.79 3.97 -9.89
CA GLU A 39 -4.63 3.55 -10.66
C GLU A 39 -3.37 3.89 -9.89
N LEU A 40 -2.40 2.99 -9.92
CA LEU A 40 -1.16 3.10 -9.17
C LEU A 40 0.00 2.62 -10.03
N VAL A 41 1.11 3.33 -9.96
CA VAL A 41 2.37 2.87 -10.53
C VAL A 41 3.40 2.82 -9.41
N LEU A 42 4.07 1.67 -9.27
CA LEU A 42 5.18 1.49 -8.35
C LEU A 42 6.49 1.45 -9.13
N TYR A 43 7.48 2.14 -8.60
CA TYR A 43 8.84 2.19 -9.14
C TYR A 43 9.79 1.63 -8.09
N LEU A 44 10.56 0.60 -8.45
CA LEU A 44 11.46 -0.06 -7.52
C LEU A 44 12.88 -0.09 -8.04
N SER A 45 13.81 0.04 -7.11
CA SER A 45 15.21 -0.25 -7.32
C SER A 45 15.54 -1.44 -6.44
N ILE A 46 15.69 -2.63 -7.05
CA ILE A 46 15.99 -3.86 -6.33
C ILE A 46 17.40 -4.30 -6.67
N ASP A 47 18.23 -4.51 -5.66
CA ASP A 47 19.60 -4.96 -5.81
C ASP A 47 19.93 -6.00 -4.76
N ALA A 48 20.52 -7.12 -5.19
CA ALA A 48 20.92 -8.20 -4.31
C ALA A 48 19.80 -8.69 -3.39
N GLY A 49 18.58 -8.75 -3.91
CA GLY A 49 17.42 -9.22 -3.16
C GLY A 49 16.90 -8.22 -2.13
N ARG A 50 17.26 -6.96 -2.25
CA ARG A 50 16.85 -5.90 -1.33
C ARG A 50 16.20 -4.75 -2.09
N ILE A 51 15.13 -4.21 -1.51
CA ILE A 51 14.48 -3.01 -2.05
C ILE A 51 15.28 -1.80 -1.60
N GLU A 52 16.20 -1.36 -2.45
CA GLU A 52 17.08 -0.23 -2.14
C GLU A 52 16.30 1.09 -2.14
N ASP A 53 15.34 1.22 -3.03
CA ASP A 53 14.48 2.39 -3.11
C ASP A 53 13.14 1.99 -3.70
N ILE A 54 12.12 2.77 -3.37
CA ILE A 54 10.76 2.57 -3.87
C ILE A 54 10.06 3.92 -3.92
N GLY A 55 9.29 4.12 -4.97
CA GLY A 55 8.46 5.30 -5.12
C GLY A 55 7.15 4.92 -5.78
N PHE A 56 6.20 5.84 -5.78
CA PHE A 56 4.93 5.61 -6.42
C PHE A 56 4.30 6.89 -6.94
N GLN A 57 3.40 6.71 -7.88
CA GLN A 57 2.48 7.75 -8.35
C GLN A 57 1.11 7.10 -8.48
N CYS A 58 0.07 7.82 -8.19
CA CYS A 58 -1.27 7.27 -8.27
C CYS A 58 -2.29 8.35 -8.68
N SER A 59 -3.35 7.86 -9.31
CA SER A 59 -4.59 8.60 -9.53
C SER A 59 -5.66 7.81 -8.80
N SER A 60 -5.94 8.17 -7.56
CA SER A 60 -6.73 7.31 -6.69
C SER A 60 -7.36 8.10 -5.55
N CYS A 61 -8.19 7.43 -4.76
CA CYS A 61 -8.77 8.03 -3.57
C CYS A 61 -7.69 8.25 -2.50
N GLY A 62 -8.01 9.11 -1.52
CA GLY A 62 -7.08 9.42 -0.45
C GLY A 62 -6.63 8.20 0.34
N LEU A 63 -7.52 7.22 0.52
CA LEU A 63 -7.19 6.02 1.29
C LEU A 63 -6.16 5.16 0.56
N SER A 64 -6.25 5.05 -0.77
CA SER A 64 -5.25 4.35 -1.57
C SER A 64 -3.91 5.08 -1.52
N MET A 65 -3.91 6.40 -1.56
CA MET A 65 -2.72 7.24 -1.40
C MET A 65 -2.05 6.98 -0.05
N ALA A 66 -2.84 7.01 1.02
CA ALA A 66 -2.31 6.77 2.37
C ALA A 66 -1.75 5.36 2.50
N SER A 67 -2.44 4.36 1.96
CA SER A 67 -1.99 2.97 2.00
C SER A 67 -0.67 2.80 1.25
N SER A 68 -0.52 3.42 0.08
CA SER A 68 0.71 3.39 -0.69
C SER A 68 1.87 4.04 0.08
N SER A 69 1.61 5.18 0.70
CA SER A 69 2.60 5.88 1.52
C SER A 69 3.09 5.00 2.67
N VAL A 70 2.17 4.40 3.41
CA VAL A 70 2.50 3.52 4.53
C VAL A 70 3.30 2.31 4.05
N MET A 71 2.85 1.67 2.98
CA MET A 71 3.53 0.49 2.44
C MET A 71 4.96 0.82 2.03
N THR A 72 5.17 1.88 1.26
CA THR A 72 6.51 2.23 0.79
C THR A 72 7.44 2.56 1.94
N GLU A 73 6.94 3.24 2.96
CA GLU A 73 7.71 3.55 4.16
C GLU A 73 8.15 2.29 4.90
N ASN A 74 7.28 1.29 4.94
CA ASN A 74 7.57 0.05 5.66
C ASN A 74 8.52 -0.89 4.92
N VAL A 75 8.46 -0.93 3.59
CA VAL A 75 9.23 -1.92 2.81
C VAL A 75 10.56 -1.38 2.30
N LYS A 76 10.76 -0.08 2.27
CA LYS A 76 12.01 0.51 1.79
C LYS A 76 13.16 0.04 2.67
N GLY A 77 14.22 -0.46 2.04
CA GLY A 77 15.39 -0.97 2.74
C GLY A 77 15.26 -2.41 3.21
N ARG A 78 14.13 -3.05 3.00
CA ARG A 78 13.91 -4.45 3.39
C ARG A 78 14.29 -5.38 2.26
N SER A 79 14.58 -6.65 2.61
CA SER A 79 14.74 -7.66 1.58
C SER A 79 13.41 -7.94 0.90
N THR A 80 13.44 -8.44 -0.32
CA THR A 80 12.22 -8.81 -1.03
C THR A 80 11.43 -9.87 -0.27
N ARG A 81 12.13 -10.77 0.41
CA ARG A 81 11.50 -11.81 1.25
C ARG A 81 10.78 -11.19 2.44
N GLU A 82 11.42 -10.28 3.16
CA GLU A 82 10.80 -9.60 4.28
C GLU A 82 9.58 -8.80 3.83
N ALA A 83 9.70 -8.09 2.72
CA ALA A 83 8.58 -7.33 2.17
C ALA A 83 7.41 -8.25 1.82
N ALA A 84 7.67 -9.40 1.20
CA ALA A 84 6.62 -10.36 0.87
C ALA A 84 5.89 -10.86 2.11
N LEU A 85 6.63 -11.14 3.18
CA LEU A 85 6.03 -11.57 4.45
C LEU A 85 5.18 -10.46 5.06
N MET A 86 5.66 -9.23 5.02
CA MET A 86 4.90 -8.07 5.53
C MET A 86 3.59 -7.89 4.76
N ILE A 87 3.63 -8.06 3.44
CA ILE A 87 2.44 -7.95 2.60
C ILE A 87 1.43 -9.03 2.95
N GLN A 88 1.89 -10.27 3.09
CA GLN A 88 1.02 -11.39 3.45
C GLN A 88 0.36 -11.17 4.80
N GLU A 89 1.12 -10.69 5.77
CA GLU A 89 0.60 -10.38 7.09
C GLU A 89 -0.43 -9.26 7.04
N PHE A 90 -0.12 -8.17 6.33
CA PHE A 90 -1.03 -7.04 6.21
C PHE A 90 -2.34 -7.44 5.53
N THR A 91 -2.27 -8.15 4.41
CA THR A 91 -3.47 -8.55 3.66
C THR A 91 -4.31 -9.54 4.45
N GLY A 92 -3.67 -10.43 5.20
CA GLY A 92 -4.38 -11.33 6.11
C GLY A 92 -5.09 -10.58 7.22
N ASN A 93 -4.42 -9.60 7.82
CA ASN A 93 -4.99 -8.75 8.85
C ASN A 93 -6.13 -7.89 8.31
N LEU A 94 -6.04 -7.47 7.05
CA LEU A 94 -7.09 -6.69 6.40
C LEU A 94 -8.41 -7.49 6.33
N VAL A 95 -8.32 -8.74 5.91
CA VAL A 95 -9.49 -9.62 5.88
C VAL A 95 -10.05 -9.81 7.30
N GLY A 96 -9.17 -10.06 8.27
CA GLY A 96 -9.57 -10.23 9.66
C GLY A 96 -10.22 -8.99 10.25
N ALA A 97 -9.71 -7.80 9.94
CA ALA A 97 -10.25 -6.55 10.44
C ALA A 97 -11.67 -6.30 9.96
N ILE A 98 -11.97 -6.63 8.71
CA ILE A 98 -13.31 -6.49 8.15
C ILE A 98 -14.29 -7.41 8.87
N GLN A 99 -13.86 -8.62 9.21
CA GLN A 99 -14.72 -9.65 9.81
C GLN A 99 -14.81 -9.58 11.33
N SER A 100 -13.75 -9.15 11.99
CA SER A 100 -13.58 -9.37 13.43
C SER A 100 -13.68 -8.12 14.29
N GLY A 101 -13.79 -6.94 13.71
CA GLY A 101 -13.99 -5.73 14.51
C GLY A 101 -12.74 -4.87 14.65
N PRO A 102 -12.71 -4.02 15.70
CA PRO A 102 -11.76 -2.92 15.76
C PRO A 102 -10.30 -3.35 15.84
N ALA A 103 -9.46 -2.61 15.14
CA ALA A 103 -8.01 -2.77 15.19
C ALA A 103 -7.45 -2.14 16.47
N ILE A 104 -6.28 -2.60 16.86
CA ILE A 104 -5.54 -2.00 17.97
C ILE A 104 -4.94 -0.68 17.48
N PRO A 105 -5.19 0.44 18.18
CA PRO A 105 -4.65 1.73 17.75
C PRO A 105 -3.13 1.82 17.93
N GLY A 106 -2.50 2.71 17.22
CA GLY A 106 -1.13 3.09 17.45
C GLY A 106 -0.20 3.08 16.25
N THR A 107 -0.46 2.30 15.21
CA THR A 107 0.39 2.28 14.03
C THR A 107 -0.36 2.75 12.79
N ALA A 108 0.38 3.18 11.77
CA ALA A 108 -0.22 3.56 10.51
C ALA A 108 -0.93 2.39 9.84
N GLN A 109 -0.36 1.17 9.94
CA GLN A 109 -1.01 -0.02 9.41
C GLN A 109 -2.33 -0.28 10.12
N GLN A 110 -2.36 -0.13 11.45
CA GLN A 110 -3.59 -0.32 12.22
C GLN A 110 -4.66 0.72 11.84
N ALA A 111 -4.25 1.96 11.58
CA ALA A 111 -5.17 2.99 11.13
C ALA A 111 -5.81 2.62 9.78
N LEU A 112 -5.04 2.05 8.86
CA LEU A 112 -5.55 1.57 7.57
C LEU A 112 -6.53 0.40 7.75
N LEU A 113 -6.21 -0.53 8.64
CA LEU A 113 -7.07 -1.67 8.92
C LEU A 113 -8.40 -1.20 9.53
N ASP A 114 -8.35 -0.23 10.44
CA ASP A 114 -9.56 0.32 11.03
C ASP A 114 -10.41 1.05 9.98
N ALA A 115 -9.79 1.80 9.08
CA ALA A 115 -10.51 2.47 8.01
C ALA A 115 -11.22 1.46 7.09
N ALA A 116 -10.55 0.35 6.75
CA ALA A 116 -11.15 -0.70 5.94
C ALA A 116 -12.32 -1.37 6.66
N ARG A 117 -12.21 -1.55 7.97
CA ARG A 117 -13.30 -2.10 8.78
C ARG A 117 -14.52 -1.16 8.80
N ARG A 118 -14.25 0.13 8.94
CA ARG A 118 -15.32 1.15 8.99
C ARG A 118 -15.94 1.39 7.62
N PHE A 119 -15.17 1.23 6.57
CA PHE A 119 -15.61 1.45 5.19
C PHE A 119 -15.23 0.23 4.33
N PRO A 120 -15.95 -0.90 4.49
CA PRO A 120 -15.57 -2.15 3.81
C PRO A 120 -15.51 -2.04 2.28
N ALA A 121 -16.31 -1.14 1.69
CA ALA A 121 -16.28 -0.92 0.25
C ALA A 121 -14.92 -0.36 -0.21
N ARG A 122 -14.14 0.20 0.70
CA ARG A 122 -12.83 0.76 0.39
C ARG A 122 -11.66 -0.16 0.74
N ALA A 123 -11.96 -1.37 1.19
CA ALA A 123 -10.91 -2.34 1.50
C ALA A 123 -10.00 -2.62 0.30
N ARG A 124 -10.56 -2.61 -0.91
CA ARG A 124 -9.78 -2.79 -2.14
C ARG A 124 -8.81 -1.64 -2.39
N CYS A 125 -9.20 -0.43 -2.03
CA CYS A 125 -8.32 0.74 -2.13
C CYS A 125 -7.12 0.59 -1.19
N VAL A 126 -7.36 0.09 0.01
CA VAL A 126 -6.29 -0.18 0.98
C VAL A 126 -5.37 -1.29 0.49
N ALA A 127 -5.94 -2.34 -0.10
CA ALA A 127 -5.18 -3.50 -0.55
C ALA A 127 -4.36 -3.25 -1.82
N LEU A 128 -4.78 -2.32 -2.67
CA LEU A 128 -4.20 -2.13 -4.00
C LEU A 128 -2.67 -2.01 -4.02
N PRO A 129 -2.04 -1.12 -3.25
CA PRO A 129 -0.58 -1.01 -3.31
C PRO A 129 0.13 -2.28 -2.82
N TRP A 130 -0.42 -2.95 -1.82
CA TRP A 130 0.18 -4.16 -1.26
C TRP A 130 0.15 -5.32 -2.25
N THR A 131 -0.99 -5.55 -2.90
CA THR A 131 -1.11 -6.61 -3.90
C THR A 131 -0.31 -6.29 -5.16
N THR A 132 -0.24 -5.01 -5.54
CA THR A 132 0.58 -4.58 -6.67
C THR A 132 2.05 -4.86 -6.41
N LEU A 133 2.53 -4.53 -5.22
CA LEU A 133 3.93 -4.80 -4.85
C LEU A 133 4.20 -6.31 -4.83
N MET A 134 3.29 -7.10 -4.28
CA MET A 134 3.45 -8.55 -4.25
C MET A 134 3.62 -9.11 -5.68
N THR A 135 2.83 -8.62 -6.62
CA THR A 135 2.96 -9.03 -8.03
C THR A 135 4.33 -8.67 -8.58
N ALA A 136 4.84 -7.49 -8.26
CA ALA A 136 6.16 -7.06 -8.69
C ALA A 136 7.26 -7.96 -8.11
N LEU A 137 7.15 -8.30 -6.83
CA LEU A 137 8.14 -9.14 -6.15
C LEU A 137 8.12 -10.58 -6.66
N ALA A 138 6.98 -11.05 -7.14
CA ALA A 138 6.86 -12.37 -7.74
C ALA A 138 7.44 -12.44 -9.16
N GLY A 139 7.86 -11.31 -9.71
CA GLY A 139 8.41 -11.26 -11.06
C GLY A 139 7.38 -11.41 -12.16
N ALA A 140 6.09 -11.32 -11.82
CA ALA A 140 5.01 -11.42 -12.81
C ALA A 140 4.82 -10.07 -13.49
N GLY A 141 4.75 -10.04 -14.77
CA GLY A 141 4.37 -8.94 -15.64
C GLY A 141 4.55 -7.48 -15.17
N ASN A 142 4.00 -6.57 -15.95
CA ASN A 142 4.08 -5.13 -15.68
C ASN A 142 2.79 -4.57 -15.11
N GLN A 143 1.82 -5.41 -14.81
CA GLN A 143 0.50 -4.94 -14.43
C GLN A 143 -0.19 -5.90 -13.46
N ALA A 144 -0.81 -5.32 -12.42
CA ALA A 144 -1.66 -6.04 -11.49
C ALA A 144 -3.04 -5.39 -11.49
N THR A 145 -4.09 -6.19 -11.34
CA THR A 145 -5.46 -5.71 -11.27
C THR A 145 -6.19 -6.36 -10.11
N ILE A 146 -6.89 -5.57 -9.37
CA ILE A 146 -7.76 -6.03 -8.28
C ILE A 146 -9.20 -5.99 -8.73
#